data_e3330c199adf38611c123b98d0bb39c2
#
_entry.id   e3330c199adf38611c123b98d0bb39c2
#
_cell.length_a   1.000
_cell.length_b   1.000
_cell.length_c   1.000
_cell.angle_alpha   90.00
_cell.angle_beta   90.00
_cell.angle_gamma   90.00
#
_symmetry.space_group_name_H-M   'P 1'
#
loop_
_entity.id
_entity.type
_entity.pdbx_description
1 polymer ?
#
loop_
_entity_poly.entity_id
_entity_poly.type
_entity_poly.pdbx_seq_one_letter_code
_entity_poly.pdbx_strand_id
1 'polypeptide(L)'
;LGVACLYKGDIDGCEEYFKSARHIKINDVNLILGQAVLFLKKGRIEKAIEYCVDAINLEPNNPRAKNFLSLLEKYGDVDTISEWNHNGKIKVFYPELPKKSFLPQILISIVSVILIIGAFFLIRPLVKLDNRADLSNFTLSYQDKSNLTEKNTASSVYKYILTQSEVERIYEDAKKFYNTYNDNEAQRCINILLNSNASASIRQKARQLMDYLEEPVFDSKLEQYSFSDVSKDLYLYQDCYVIWTGRVTNVISNENFFNADLLVGYEDMKKIEGIAPLQISSEISVNPEKPLKVLAKI
;
A
#
# COMPACT_ATOMS: atom_id res chain seq x y z
N LEU A 1 -17.17 -40.36 -7.01
CA LEU A 1 -16.17 -41.40 -7.02
C LEU A 1 -16.51 -42.53 -8.03
N GLY A 2 -17.69 -43.17 -8.00
CA GLY A 2 -18.08 -44.25 -8.93
C GLY A 2 -17.91 -43.89 -10.41
N VAL A 3 -18.31 -42.68 -10.84
CA VAL A 3 -18.08 -42.20 -12.21
C VAL A 3 -16.58 -42.09 -12.56
N ALA A 4 -15.75 -41.64 -11.58
CA ALA A 4 -14.30 -41.58 -11.81
C ALA A 4 -13.68 -43.00 -12.00
N CYS A 5 -14.20 -43.98 -11.28
CA CYS A 5 -13.78 -45.38 -11.44
C CYS A 5 -14.16 -45.91 -12.85
N LEU A 6 -15.34 -45.54 -13.38
CA LEU A 6 -15.71 -45.87 -14.77
C LEU A 6 -14.67 -45.35 -15.78
N TYR A 7 -14.24 -44.09 -15.63
CA TYR A 7 -13.23 -43.51 -16.52
C TYR A 7 -11.85 -44.13 -16.37
N LYS A 8 -11.50 -44.63 -15.17
CA LYS A 8 -10.26 -45.35 -14.90
C LYS A 8 -10.31 -46.82 -15.34
N GLY A 9 -11.49 -47.38 -15.60
CA GLY A 9 -11.69 -48.77 -15.91
C GLY A 9 -11.69 -49.69 -14.67
N ASP A 10 -11.78 -49.13 -13.46
CA ASP A 10 -11.91 -49.84 -12.21
C ASP A 10 -13.35 -50.27 -11.98
N ILE A 11 -13.71 -51.47 -12.47
CA ILE A 11 -15.08 -51.97 -12.45
C ILE A 11 -15.54 -52.33 -11.03
N ASP A 12 -14.65 -52.91 -10.24
CA ASP A 12 -15.00 -53.36 -8.89
C ASP A 12 -15.18 -52.15 -7.93
N GLY A 13 -14.27 -51.22 -7.97
CA GLY A 13 -14.40 -49.96 -7.22
C GLY A 13 -15.64 -49.17 -7.66
N CYS A 14 -15.96 -49.16 -8.96
CA CYS A 14 -17.16 -48.52 -9.48
C CYS A 14 -18.44 -49.15 -8.89
N GLU A 15 -18.52 -50.49 -8.82
CA GLU A 15 -19.67 -51.19 -8.24
C GLU A 15 -19.86 -50.85 -6.76
N GLU A 16 -18.78 -50.90 -6.00
CA GLU A 16 -18.81 -50.57 -4.58
C GLU A 16 -19.29 -49.16 -4.31
N TYR A 17 -18.73 -48.19 -5.03
CA TYR A 17 -19.14 -46.76 -4.86
C TYR A 17 -20.57 -46.52 -5.30
N PHE A 18 -21.05 -47.11 -6.40
CA PHE A 18 -22.43 -46.99 -6.80
C PHE A 18 -23.40 -47.67 -5.87
N LYS A 19 -23.03 -48.79 -5.31
CA LYS A 19 -23.82 -49.51 -4.28
C LYS A 19 -23.93 -48.65 -3.02
N SER A 20 -22.82 -48.09 -2.55
CA SER A 20 -22.80 -47.22 -1.38
C SER A 20 -23.63 -45.93 -1.61
N ALA A 21 -23.52 -45.31 -2.81
CA ALA A 21 -24.29 -44.14 -3.16
C ALA A 21 -25.80 -44.43 -3.21
N ARG A 22 -26.20 -45.61 -3.62
CA ARG A 22 -27.61 -46.01 -3.67
C ARG A 22 -28.25 -46.12 -2.29
N HIS A 23 -27.46 -46.48 -1.28
CA HIS A 23 -27.95 -46.46 0.10
C HIS A 23 -28.23 -45.07 0.61
N ILE A 24 -27.57 -44.03 0.05
CA ILE A 24 -27.78 -42.62 0.44
C ILE A 24 -28.93 -42.00 -0.35
N LYS A 25 -29.00 -42.23 -1.68
CA LYS A 25 -29.99 -41.63 -2.58
C LYS A 25 -30.42 -42.61 -3.64
N ILE A 26 -31.54 -43.32 -3.39
CA ILE A 26 -32.02 -44.41 -4.23
C ILE A 26 -32.52 -43.97 -5.62
N ASN A 27 -33.12 -42.78 -5.68
CA ASN A 27 -33.80 -42.25 -6.90
C ASN A 27 -32.98 -41.16 -7.60
N ASP A 28 -31.64 -41.24 -7.57
CA ASP A 28 -30.78 -40.30 -8.29
C ASP A 28 -30.59 -40.80 -9.74
N VAL A 29 -31.11 -40.06 -10.70
CA VAL A 29 -31.07 -40.46 -12.14
C VAL A 29 -29.63 -40.56 -12.63
N ASN A 30 -28.71 -39.72 -12.22
CA ASN A 30 -27.30 -39.81 -12.62
C ASN A 30 -26.62 -41.06 -12.03
N LEU A 31 -26.98 -41.46 -10.84
CA LEU A 31 -26.50 -42.69 -10.22
C LEU A 31 -27.03 -43.92 -10.97
N ILE A 32 -28.34 -43.94 -11.32
CA ILE A 32 -28.99 -45.01 -12.06
C ILE A 32 -28.36 -45.17 -13.45
N LEU A 33 -28.16 -44.06 -14.19
CA LEU A 33 -27.46 -44.06 -15.48
C LEU A 33 -26.00 -44.52 -15.34
N GLY A 34 -25.30 -44.14 -14.29
CA GLY A 34 -23.96 -44.63 -14.02
C GLY A 34 -23.92 -46.17 -13.79
N GLN A 35 -24.93 -46.71 -13.12
CA GLN A 35 -25.09 -48.18 -12.95
C GLN A 35 -25.45 -48.87 -14.26
N ALA A 36 -26.30 -48.25 -15.10
CA ALA A 36 -26.58 -48.76 -16.46
C ALA A 36 -25.27 -48.94 -17.26
N VAL A 37 -24.39 -47.93 -17.24
CA VAL A 37 -23.07 -48.01 -17.91
C VAL A 37 -22.22 -49.16 -17.31
N LEU A 38 -22.22 -49.33 -16.01
CA LEU A 38 -21.50 -50.42 -15.35
C LEU A 38 -21.99 -51.78 -15.84
N PHE A 39 -23.32 -51.99 -15.97
CA PHE A 39 -23.89 -53.21 -16.52
C PHE A 39 -23.50 -53.42 -17.97
N LEU A 40 -23.49 -52.36 -18.79
CA LEU A 40 -23.01 -52.46 -20.16
C LEU A 40 -21.53 -52.91 -20.22
N LYS A 41 -20.69 -52.35 -19.37
CA LYS A 41 -19.28 -52.77 -19.25
C LYS A 41 -19.12 -54.23 -18.85
N LYS A 42 -20.06 -54.75 -18.08
CA LYS A 42 -20.10 -56.17 -17.70
C LYS A 42 -20.79 -57.07 -18.76
N GLY A 43 -21.17 -56.53 -19.92
CA GLY A 43 -21.86 -57.26 -20.98
C GLY A 43 -23.31 -57.60 -20.64
N ARG A 44 -23.90 -56.99 -19.59
CA ARG A 44 -25.28 -57.25 -19.17
C ARG A 44 -26.22 -56.22 -19.74
N ILE A 45 -26.48 -56.31 -21.06
CA ILE A 45 -27.22 -55.29 -21.82
C ILE A 45 -28.66 -55.16 -21.33
N GLU A 46 -29.34 -56.28 -21.04
CA GLU A 46 -30.73 -56.29 -20.53
C GLU A 46 -30.88 -55.46 -19.25
N LYS A 47 -29.92 -55.65 -18.32
CA LYS A 47 -29.88 -54.86 -17.08
C LYS A 47 -29.60 -53.37 -17.31
N ALA A 48 -28.77 -53.06 -18.26
CA ALA A 48 -28.52 -51.66 -18.65
C ALA A 48 -29.77 -50.97 -19.21
N ILE A 49 -30.57 -51.69 -20.01
CA ILE A 49 -31.83 -51.21 -20.51
C ILE A 49 -32.84 -50.98 -19.36
N GLU A 50 -32.98 -51.94 -18.45
CA GLU A 50 -33.83 -51.83 -17.26
C GLU A 50 -33.53 -50.57 -16.48
N TYR A 51 -32.25 -50.31 -16.14
CA TYR A 51 -31.81 -49.11 -15.43
C TYR A 51 -32.03 -47.81 -16.23
N CYS A 52 -31.93 -47.85 -17.55
CA CYS A 52 -32.28 -46.72 -18.40
C CYS A 52 -33.78 -46.39 -18.34
N VAL A 53 -34.66 -47.43 -18.40
CA VAL A 53 -36.10 -47.27 -18.27
C VAL A 53 -36.45 -46.73 -16.90
N ASP A 54 -35.82 -47.22 -15.84
CA ASP A 54 -36.02 -46.66 -14.49
C ASP A 54 -35.64 -45.17 -14.42
N ALA A 55 -34.52 -44.79 -15.04
CA ALA A 55 -34.13 -43.40 -15.12
C ALA A 55 -35.14 -42.51 -15.87
N ILE A 56 -35.73 -43.03 -16.95
CA ILE A 56 -36.78 -42.33 -17.72
C ILE A 56 -38.07 -42.23 -16.91
N ASN A 57 -38.44 -43.28 -16.18
CA ASN A 57 -39.63 -43.29 -15.33
C ASN A 57 -39.53 -42.23 -14.21
N LEU A 58 -38.33 -42.00 -13.66
CA LEU A 58 -38.07 -40.98 -12.67
C LEU A 58 -38.03 -39.57 -13.28
N GLU A 59 -37.39 -39.42 -14.41
CA GLU A 59 -37.26 -38.16 -15.14
C GLU A 59 -37.61 -38.32 -16.63
N PRO A 60 -38.90 -38.24 -17.03
CA PRO A 60 -39.33 -38.51 -18.39
C PRO A 60 -38.73 -37.60 -19.48
N ASN A 61 -38.24 -36.43 -19.07
CA ASN A 61 -37.62 -35.46 -19.98
C ASN A 61 -36.09 -35.41 -19.90
N ASN A 62 -35.47 -36.34 -19.19
CA ASN A 62 -34.01 -36.37 -19.10
C ASN A 62 -33.37 -36.71 -20.45
N PRO A 63 -32.66 -35.79 -21.11
CA PRO A 63 -32.09 -35.99 -22.43
C PRO A 63 -31.02 -37.09 -22.48
N ARG A 64 -30.31 -37.30 -21.35
CA ARG A 64 -29.25 -38.33 -21.26
C ARG A 64 -29.87 -39.72 -21.24
N ALA A 65 -30.91 -39.93 -20.43
CA ALA A 65 -31.61 -41.21 -20.37
C ALA A 65 -32.21 -41.59 -21.71
N LYS A 66 -32.87 -40.62 -22.38
CA LYS A 66 -33.44 -40.85 -23.76
C LYS A 66 -32.34 -41.16 -24.78
N ASN A 67 -31.24 -40.41 -24.81
CA ASN A 67 -30.14 -40.66 -25.71
C ASN A 67 -29.48 -42.01 -25.44
N PHE A 68 -29.31 -42.37 -24.16
CA PHE A 68 -28.77 -43.67 -23.78
C PHE A 68 -29.64 -44.83 -24.29
N LEU A 69 -30.96 -44.76 -24.08
CA LEU A 69 -31.88 -45.78 -24.54
C LEU A 69 -31.88 -45.88 -26.07
N SER A 70 -31.94 -44.77 -26.78
CA SER A 70 -31.91 -44.74 -28.27
C SER A 70 -30.62 -45.31 -28.86
N LEU A 71 -29.48 -45.12 -28.18
CA LEU A 71 -28.22 -45.72 -28.60
C LEU A 71 -28.19 -47.22 -28.33
N LEU A 72 -28.80 -47.71 -27.23
CA LEU A 72 -28.93 -49.12 -26.95
C LEU A 72 -29.89 -49.80 -27.92
N GLU A 73 -31.00 -49.18 -28.29
CA GLU A 73 -31.92 -49.69 -29.31
C GLU A 73 -31.24 -49.86 -30.67
N LYS A 74 -30.34 -48.97 -31.00
CA LYS A 74 -29.64 -48.96 -32.30
C LYS A 74 -28.41 -49.86 -32.33
N TYR A 75 -27.68 -49.97 -31.26
CA TYR A 75 -26.35 -50.60 -31.20
C TYR A 75 -26.18 -51.61 -30.02
N GLY A 76 -27.27 -51.98 -29.39
CA GLY A 76 -27.28 -52.80 -28.19
C GLY A 76 -27.10 -54.31 -28.42
N ASP A 77 -26.55 -54.72 -29.54
CA ASP A 77 -26.19 -56.11 -29.75
C ASP A 77 -24.88 -56.47 -29.02
N VAL A 78 -24.74 -57.73 -28.65
CA VAL A 78 -23.62 -58.21 -27.80
C VAL A 78 -22.25 -57.98 -28.46
N ASP A 79 -22.18 -58.17 -29.78
CA ASP A 79 -20.93 -58.06 -30.51
C ASP A 79 -20.49 -56.59 -30.62
N THR A 80 -21.39 -55.69 -30.93
CA THR A 80 -21.12 -54.26 -31.00
C THR A 80 -20.72 -53.69 -29.62
N ILE A 81 -21.40 -54.07 -28.56
CA ILE A 81 -21.06 -53.59 -27.20
C ILE A 81 -19.70 -54.17 -26.75
N SER A 82 -19.38 -55.42 -27.11
CA SER A 82 -18.07 -55.98 -26.82
C SER A 82 -16.97 -55.25 -27.58
N GLU A 83 -17.16 -54.97 -28.86
CA GLU A 83 -16.22 -54.15 -29.64
C GLU A 83 -16.04 -52.74 -29.06
N TRP A 84 -17.14 -52.07 -28.67
CA TRP A 84 -17.09 -50.73 -28.06
C TRP A 84 -16.38 -50.75 -26.69
N ASN A 85 -16.48 -51.82 -25.96
CA ASN A 85 -15.69 -51.99 -24.73
C ASN A 85 -14.18 -52.05 -25.01
N HIS A 86 -13.78 -52.75 -26.08
CA HIS A 86 -12.37 -52.91 -26.45
C HIS A 86 -11.79 -51.63 -27.06
N ASN A 87 -12.51 -50.96 -27.95
CA ASN A 87 -12.01 -49.77 -28.63
C ASN A 87 -12.31 -48.45 -27.89
N GLY A 88 -12.94 -48.53 -26.72
CA GLY A 88 -13.24 -47.38 -25.87
C GLY A 88 -14.40 -46.50 -26.29
N LYS A 89 -15.15 -46.86 -27.36
CA LYS A 89 -16.35 -46.12 -27.81
C LYS A 89 -17.46 -46.15 -26.76
N ILE A 90 -17.49 -47.13 -25.87
CA ILE A 90 -18.45 -47.21 -24.77
C ILE A 90 -18.48 -45.98 -23.88
N LYS A 91 -17.45 -45.13 -23.92
CA LYS A 91 -17.40 -43.87 -23.18
C LYS A 91 -18.50 -42.88 -23.59
N VAL A 92 -19.16 -43.07 -24.74
CA VAL A 92 -20.31 -42.25 -25.14
C VAL A 92 -21.46 -42.32 -24.16
N PHE A 93 -21.56 -43.43 -23.42
CA PHE A 93 -22.57 -43.63 -22.38
C PHE A 93 -22.17 -43.11 -20.98
N TYR A 94 -20.91 -42.68 -20.79
CA TYR A 94 -20.46 -42.29 -19.49
C TYR A 94 -21.11 -41.00 -19.03
N PRO A 95 -21.52 -40.91 -17.75
CA PRO A 95 -21.94 -39.65 -17.18
C PRO A 95 -20.78 -38.65 -17.21
N GLU A 96 -21.10 -37.37 -17.51
CA GLU A 96 -20.08 -36.31 -17.44
C GLU A 96 -19.54 -36.17 -16.04
N LEU A 97 -18.23 -36.00 -15.92
CA LEU A 97 -17.61 -35.62 -14.67
C LEU A 97 -18.06 -34.20 -14.31
N PRO A 98 -18.34 -33.91 -13.04
CA PRO A 98 -18.69 -32.57 -12.60
C PRO A 98 -17.57 -31.61 -12.97
N LYS A 99 -17.86 -30.65 -13.84
CA LYS A 99 -16.93 -29.57 -14.21
C LYS A 99 -16.71 -28.72 -12.95
N LYS A 100 -15.50 -28.75 -12.38
CA LYS A 100 -15.12 -27.77 -11.34
C LYS A 100 -15.14 -26.39 -11.98
N SER A 101 -16.12 -25.58 -11.64
CA SER A 101 -16.10 -24.16 -11.98
C SER A 101 -15.11 -23.46 -11.07
N PHE A 102 -13.97 -23.05 -11.60
CA PHE A 102 -12.98 -22.22 -10.89
C PHE A 102 -13.39 -20.74 -10.81
N LEU A 103 -14.42 -20.35 -11.57
CA LEU A 103 -14.92 -18.98 -11.64
C LEU A 103 -15.22 -18.35 -10.26
N PRO A 104 -15.98 -19.00 -9.34
CA PRO A 104 -16.24 -18.40 -8.04
C PRO A 104 -14.98 -18.29 -7.17
N GLN A 105 -14.05 -19.22 -7.29
CA GLN A 105 -12.79 -19.18 -6.52
C GLN A 105 -11.86 -18.06 -7.01
N ILE A 106 -11.80 -17.82 -8.32
CA ILE A 106 -11.02 -16.71 -8.92
C ILE A 106 -11.65 -15.36 -8.52
N LEU A 107 -12.96 -15.24 -8.55
CA LEU A 107 -13.65 -14.01 -8.12
C LEU A 107 -13.41 -13.72 -6.63
N ILE A 108 -13.49 -14.72 -5.76
CA ILE A 108 -13.22 -14.55 -4.33
C ILE A 108 -11.77 -14.13 -4.08
N SER A 109 -10.79 -14.69 -4.80
CA SER A 109 -9.39 -14.30 -4.67
C SER A 109 -9.13 -12.87 -5.16
N ILE A 110 -9.74 -12.44 -6.25
CA ILE A 110 -9.63 -11.05 -6.75
C ILE A 110 -10.23 -10.06 -5.75
N VAL A 111 -11.42 -10.35 -5.23
CA VAL A 111 -12.08 -9.49 -4.22
C VAL A 111 -11.24 -9.41 -2.94
N SER A 112 -10.66 -10.52 -2.47
CA SER A 112 -9.80 -10.50 -1.28
C SER A 112 -8.53 -9.68 -1.48
N VAL A 113 -7.89 -9.74 -2.66
CA VAL A 113 -6.72 -8.90 -3.00
C VAL A 113 -7.09 -7.42 -3.03
N ILE A 114 -8.24 -7.08 -3.64
CA ILE A 114 -8.71 -5.68 -3.68
C ILE A 114 -9.00 -5.16 -2.26
N LEU A 115 -9.60 -5.98 -1.38
CA LEU A 115 -9.87 -5.61 0.01
C LEU A 115 -8.56 -5.41 0.81
N ILE A 116 -7.56 -6.27 0.62
CA ILE A 116 -6.25 -6.13 1.27
C ILE A 116 -5.54 -4.86 0.80
N ILE A 117 -5.54 -4.58 -0.50
CA ILE A 117 -4.97 -3.35 -1.06
C ILE A 117 -5.72 -2.12 -0.55
N GLY A 118 -7.06 -2.16 -0.55
CA GLY A 118 -7.90 -1.09 0.00
C GLY A 118 -7.63 -0.86 1.49
N ALA A 119 -7.57 -1.91 2.30
CA ALA A 119 -7.22 -1.83 3.71
C ALA A 119 -5.80 -1.29 3.93
N PHE A 120 -4.82 -1.68 3.11
CA PHE A 120 -3.46 -1.15 3.16
C PHE A 120 -3.42 0.36 2.90
N PHE A 121 -4.16 0.87 1.91
CA PHE A 121 -4.25 2.31 1.64
C PHE A 121 -5.02 3.07 2.71
N LEU A 122 -6.00 2.47 3.36
CA LEU A 122 -6.75 3.06 4.48
C LEU A 122 -5.96 3.06 5.79
N ILE A 123 -5.15 2.03 6.03
CA ILE A 123 -4.36 1.89 7.27
C ILE A 123 -3.03 2.64 7.18
N ARG A 124 -2.46 2.77 5.99
CA ARG A 124 -1.17 3.45 5.78
C ARG A 124 -1.10 4.88 6.34
N PRO A 125 -2.12 5.75 6.26
CA PRO A 125 -2.11 7.04 6.94
C PRO A 125 -2.35 6.95 8.45
N LEU A 126 -2.89 5.83 8.97
CA LEU A 126 -3.14 5.60 10.39
C LEU A 126 -1.93 4.96 11.10
N VAL A 127 -1.13 4.19 10.36
CA VAL A 127 0.15 3.64 10.83
C VAL A 127 1.27 4.53 10.27
N LYS A 128 1.29 5.79 10.63
CA LYS A 128 2.55 6.50 10.71
C LYS A 128 3.32 5.82 11.84
N LEU A 129 4.35 5.06 11.49
CA LEU A 129 5.44 4.76 12.41
C LEU A 129 6.05 6.12 12.73
N ASP A 130 5.63 6.69 13.84
CA ASP A 130 6.15 7.95 14.34
C ASP A 130 7.55 7.64 14.90
N ASN A 131 8.56 7.72 14.03
CA ASN A 131 9.96 7.50 14.43
C ASN A 131 10.53 8.70 15.19
N ARG A 132 9.71 9.74 15.44
CA ARG A 132 10.15 10.94 16.16
C ARG A 132 10.06 10.76 17.66
N ALA A 133 10.92 11.49 18.37
CA ALA A 133 10.89 11.52 19.82
C ALA A 133 9.55 12.04 20.33
N ASP A 134 9.04 11.41 21.40
CA ASP A 134 7.82 11.84 22.05
C ASP A 134 8.05 13.16 22.80
N LEU A 135 7.33 14.20 22.41
CA LEU A 135 7.35 15.52 23.01
C LEU A 135 6.39 15.67 24.20
N SER A 136 5.87 14.59 24.78
CA SER A 136 4.96 14.65 25.94
C SER A 136 5.58 15.39 27.14
N ASN A 137 6.88 15.31 27.31
CA ASN A 137 7.63 16.01 28.35
C ASN A 137 7.84 17.51 28.08
N PHE A 138 7.55 17.98 26.86
CA PHE A 138 7.61 19.39 26.47
C PHE A 138 6.30 20.15 26.68
N THR A 139 5.45 19.67 27.58
CA THR A 139 4.25 20.39 27.98
C THR A 139 4.58 21.59 28.88
N LEU A 140 3.81 22.67 28.73
CA LEU A 140 3.93 23.81 29.60
C LEU A 140 3.34 23.47 30.97
N SER A 141 4.16 23.59 32.02
CA SER A 141 3.71 23.42 33.40
C SER A 141 2.77 24.55 33.83
N TYR A 142 2.06 24.38 34.93
CA TYR A 142 1.23 25.45 35.51
C TYR A 142 2.02 26.73 35.78
N GLN A 143 3.29 26.58 36.24
CA GLN A 143 4.19 27.72 36.48
C GLN A 143 4.60 28.43 35.21
N ASP A 144 4.85 27.68 34.10
CA ASP A 144 5.13 28.27 32.80
C ASP A 144 3.94 29.07 32.32
N LYS A 145 2.72 28.51 32.39
CA LYS A 145 1.49 29.18 31.95
C LYS A 145 1.15 30.44 32.73
N SER A 146 1.58 30.53 33.98
CA SER A 146 1.40 31.73 34.81
C SER A 146 2.38 32.87 34.50
N ASN A 147 3.52 32.56 33.84
CA ASN A 147 4.60 33.51 33.54
C ASN A 147 5.18 33.25 32.15
N LEU A 148 4.38 33.38 31.10
CA LEU A 148 4.80 33.16 29.71
C LEU A 148 5.70 34.25 29.15
N THR A 149 5.57 35.49 29.68
CA THR A 149 6.33 36.66 29.23
C THR A 149 7.09 37.28 30.38
N GLU A 150 8.22 37.93 30.10
CA GLU A 150 8.96 38.72 31.07
C GLU A 150 8.20 40.02 31.39
N LYS A 151 8.10 40.33 32.71
CA LYS A 151 7.37 41.50 33.19
C LYS A 151 8.09 42.82 32.94
N ASN A 152 9.43 42.80 32.82
CA ASN A 152 10.26 43.98 32.61
C ASN A 152 10.86 44.00 31.20
N THR A 153 10.12 44.57 30.24
CA THR A 153 10.57 44.73 28.87
C THR A 153 11.37 46.03 28.64
N ALA A 154 11.38 46.95 29.62
CA ALA A 154 11.96 48.27 29.46
C ALA A 154 13.51 48.32 29.34
N SER A 155 14.22 47.29 29.77
CA SER A 155 15.68 47.21 29.72
C SER A 155 16.25 46.21 28.74
N SER A 156 15.40 45.43 28.06
CA SER A 156 15.81 44.36 27.15
C SER A 156 15.39 44.68 25.71
N VAL A 157 16.33 44.55 24.80
CA VAL A 157 16.07 44.76 23.36
C VAL A 157 15.57 43.42 22.78
N TYR A 158 14.26 43.22 22.75
CA TYR A 158 13.64 42.08 22.09
C TYR A 158 13.29 42.45 20.64
N LYS A 159 13.53 41.54 19.73
CA LYS A 159 13.15 41.70 18.34
C LYS A 159 11.62 41.63 18.18
N TYR A 160 10.99 40.71 18.94
CA TYR A 160 9.54 40.49 18.92
C TYR A 160 8.95 40.75 20.32
N ILE A 161 7.88 41.52 20.39
CA ILE A 161 7.10 41.74 21.61
C ILE A 161 5.80 40.94 21.47
N LEU A 162 5.64 39.91 22.27
CA LEU A 162 4.52 38.97 22.20
C LEU A 162 3.64 39.09 23.44
N THR A 163 2.36 38.86 23.26
CA THR A 163 1.41 38.63 24.37
C THR A 163 1.55 37.20 24.92
N GLN A 164 1.01 36.95 26.11
CA GLN A 164 1.07 35.62 26.72
C GLN A 164 0.39 34.56 25.80
N SER A 165 -0.75 34.88 25.20
CA SER A 165 -1.47 33.99 24.28
C SER A 165 -0.69 33.70 23.01
N GLU A 166 0.06 34.68 22.48
CA GLU A 166 0.93 34.47 21.33
C GLU A 166 2.12 33.57 21.66
N VAL A 167 2.75 33.74 22.82
CA VAL A 167 3.83 32.85 23.26
C VAL A 167 3.35 31.42 23.38
N GLU A 168 2.20 31.19 24.04
CA GLU A 168 1.62 29.83 24.17
C GLU A 168 1.32 29.24 22.81
N ARG A 169 0.64 29.98 21.93
CA ARG A 169 0.29 29.56 20.58
C ARG A 169 1.54 29.19 19.76
N ILE A 170 2.55 30.06 19.72
CA ILE A 170 3.77 29.84 18.93
C ILE A 170 4.55 28.62 19.46
N TYR A 171 4.56 28.41 20.78
CA TYR A 171 5.17 27.23 21.37
C TYR A 171 4.45 25.93 20.97
N GLU A 172 3.14 25.90 21.02
CA GLU A 172 2.34 24.75 20.57
C GLU A 172 2.42 24.54 19.04
N ASP A 173 2.48 25.64 18.26
CA ASP A 173 2.70 25.56 16.81
C ASP A 173 4.06 24.94 16.49
N ALA A 174 5.14 25.27 17.22
CA ALA A 174 6.45 24.66 17.05
C ALA A 174 6.39 23.14 17.26
N LYS A 175 5.74 22.67 18.32
CA LYS A 175 5.53 21.24 18.59
C LYS A 175 4.70 20.57 17.51
N LYS A 176 3.63 21.22 17.04
CA LYS A 176 2.78 20.72 15.97
C LYS A 176 3.55 20.57 14.66
N PHE A 177 4.37 21.57 14.28
CA PHE A 177 5.21 21.50 13.10
C PHE A 177 6.24 20.38 13.19
N TYR A 178 6.88 20.21 14.33
CA TYR A 178 7.75 19.07 14.58
C TYR A 178 7.01 17.74 14.37
N ASN A 179 5.86 17.54 14.98
CA ASN A 179 5.07 16.30 14.85
C ASN A 179 4.55 16.04 13.41
N THR A 180 4.50 17.08 12.59
CA THR A 180 4.11 16.97 11.17
C THR A 180 5.28 16.92 10.21
N TYR A 181 6.52 16.76 10.71
CA TYR A 181 7.76 16.70 9.91
C TYR A 181 8.03 18.00 9.13
N ASN A 182 7.60 19.13 9.67
CA ASN A 182 7.86 20.45 9.14
C ASN A 182 8.86 21.21 10.01
N ASP A 183 10.11 20.72 10.04
CA ASP A 183 11.14 21.19 10.93
C ASP A 183 11.56 22.63 10.67
N ASN A 184 11.46 23.08 9.41
CA ASN A 184 11.75 24.45 9.04
C ASN A 184 10.77 25.45 9.67
N GLU A 185 9.47 25.15 9.67
CA GLU A 185 8.47 25.99 10.36
C GLU A 185 8.58 25.87 11.88
N ALA A 186 8.93 24.68 12.41
CA ALA A 186 9.22 24.54 13.84
C ALA A 186 10.41 25.41 14.25
N GLN A 187 11.51 25.41 13.47
CA GLN A 187 12.68 26.28 13.72
C GLN A 187 12.29 27.76 13.67
N ARG A 188 11.47 28.18 12.72
CA ARG A 188 10.99 29.57 12.62
C ARG A 188 10.18 29.99 13.86
N CYS A 189 9.28 29.14 14.35
CA CYS A 189 8.55 29.36 15.60
C CYS A 189 9.48 29.47 16.80
N ILE A 190 10.49 28.59 16.88
CA ILE A 190 11.53 28.63 17.92
C ILE A 190 12.28 29.97 17.85
N ASN A 191 12.69 30.42 16.67
CA ASN A 191 13.40 31.68 16.51
C ASN A 191 12.59 32.87 17.00
N ILE A 192 11.29 32.91 16.74
CA ILE A 192 10.41 33.95 17.29
C ILE A 192 10.44 33.94 18.81
N LEU A 193 10.32 32.76 19.44
CA LEU A 193 10.35 32.65 20.91
C LEU A 193 11.70 33.08 21.50
N LEU A 194 12.80 32.65 20.88
CA LEU A 194 14.16 32.97 21.34
C LEU A 194 14.49 34.46 21.28
N ASN A 195 13.96 35.15 20.27
CA ASN A 195 14.20 36.58 20.03
C ASN A 195 13.06 37.47 20.55
N SER A 196 12.16 36.91 21.39
CA SER A 196 11.03 37.64 21.98
C SER A 196 11.18 37.88 23.50
N ASN A 197 10.17 38.57 24.02
CA ASN A 197 9.96 38.74 25.46
C ASN A 197 9.37 37.49 26.14
N ALA A 198 9.41 36.32 25.53
CA ALA A 198 9.05 35.06 26.19
C ALA A 198 9.92 34.83 27.44
N SER A 199 9.37 34.21 28.48
CA SER A 199 10.10 33.96 29.73
C SER A 199 11.33 33.07 29.50
N ALA A 200 12.30 33.15 30.37
CA ALA A 200 13.53 32.35 30.28
C ALA A 200 13.25 30.84 30.24
N SER A 201 12.22 30.37 30.96
CA SER A 201 11.79 28.98 30.95
C SER A 201 11.28 28.58 29.54
N ILE A 202 10.46 29.39 28.90
CA ILE A 202 9.93 29.13 27.54
C ILE A 202 11.07 29.15 26.52
N ARG A 203 11.95 30.13 26.59
CA ARG A 203 13.13 30.19 25.69
C ARG A 203 14.04 28.97 25.85
N GLN A 204 14.22 28.46 27.08
CA GLN A 204 15.00 27.26 27.32
C GLN A 204 14.34 26.01 26.73
N LYS A 205 13.02 25.85 26.92
CA LYS A 205 12.27 24.74 26.32
C LYS A 205 12.29 24.80 24.78
N ALA A 206 12.21 25.99 24.21
CA ALA A 206 12.34 26.20 22.78
C ALA A 206 13.73 25.78 22.25
N ARG A 207 14.82 26.09 22.98
CA ARG A 207 16.18 25.59 22.63
C ARG A 207 16.27 24.09 22.70
N GLN A 208 15.72 23.47 23.74
CA GLN A 208 15.71 22.00 23.87
C GLN A 208 14.91 21.34 22.73
N LEU A 209 13.82 21.95 22.27
CA LEU A 209 13.07 21.45 21.13
C LEU A 209 13.88 21.51 19.82
N MET A 210 14.73 22.53 19.67
CA MET A 210 15.60 22.68 18.52
C MET A 210 16.57 21.48 18.34
N ASP A 211 17.02 20.87 19.45
CA ASP A 211 17.92 19.69 19.41
C ASP A 211 17.29 18.44 18.82
N TYR A 212 15.96 18.41 18.66
CA TYR A 212 15.21 17.29 18.06
C TYR A 212 14.88 17.49 16.59
N LEU A 213 15.14 18.69 16.04
CA LEU A 213 14.86 18.96 14.62
C LEU A 213 15.85 18.23 13.73
N GLU A 214 15.35 17.68 12.64
CA GLU A 214 16.13 16.92 11.67
C GLU A 214 16.57 17.78 10.49
N GLU A 215 17.77 17.52 9.99
CA GLU A 215 18.27 18.18 8.78
C GLU A 215 17.54 17.61 7.54
N PRO A 216 17.02 18.49 6.67
CA PRO A 216 16.34 18.04 5.47
C PRO A 216 17.33 17.51 4.44
N VAL A 217 16.82 16.64 3.56
CA VAL A 217 17.52 16.21 2.35
C VAL A 217 16.90 16.88 1.12
N PHE A 218 17.60 16.88 -0.01
CA PHE A 218 17.11 17.53 -1.26
C PHE A 218 15.73 17.07 -1.73
N ASP A 219 15.35 15.83 -1.42
CA ASP A 219 14.05 15.24 -1.78
C ASP A 219 12.95 15.51 -0.75
N SER A 220 13.26 16.19 0.36
CA SER A 220 12.30 16.55 1.38
C SER A 220 11.31 17.59 0.82
N LYS A 221 10.07 17.52 1.28
CA LYS A 221 9.11 18.61 1.11
C LYS A 221 9.48 19.73 2.07
N LEU A 222 10.42 20.57 1.64
CA LEU A 222 10.89 21.68 2.43
C LEU A 222 10.04 22.92 2.11
N GLU A 223 9.62 23.65 3.15
CA GLU A 223 9.05 24.98 2.98
C GLU A 223 10.04 25.88 2.28
N GLN A 224 9.59 26.58 1.25
CA GLN A 224 10.45 27.44 0.43
C GLN A 224 10.41 28.87 0.94
N TYR A 225 11.54 29.36 1.44
CA TYR A 225 11.70 30.77 1.80
C TYR A 225 12.47 31.51 0.70
N SER A 226 11.88 32.61 0.22
CA SER A 226 12.56 33.43 -0.79
C SER A 226 13.77 34.15 -0.19
N PHE A 227 14.74 34.48 -1.04
CA PHE A 227 15.88 35.30 -0.60
C PHE A 227 15.41 36.66 -0.02
N SER A 228 14.39 37.26 -0.64
CA SER A 228 13.79 38.52 -0.18
C SER A 228 13.21 38.42 1.22
N ASP A 229 12.54 37.33 1.57
CA ASP A 229 11.94 37.18 2.90
C ASP A 229 13.01 36.95 3.95
N VAL A 230 13.98 36.09 3.66
CA VAL A 230 15.11 35.82 4.55
C VAL A 230 15.94 37.08 4.81
N SER A 231 16.23 37.87 3.76
CA SER A 231 17.02 39.11 3.90
C SER A 231 16.34 40.21 4.70
N LYS A 232 15.00 40.20 4.78
CA LYS A 232 14.25 41.18 5.59
C LYS A 232 14.34 40.88 7.07
N ASP A 233 14.42 39.63 7.46
CA ASP A 233 14.48 39.24 8.88
C ASP A 233 15.32 37.97 9.11
N LEU A 234 16.62 38.14 9.13
CA LEU A 234 17.57 37.04 9.35
C LEU A 234 17.35 36.32 10.70
N TYR A 235 16.90 37.03 11.73
CA TYR A 235 16.60 36.41 13.03
C TYR A 235 15.45 35.41 12.96
N LEU A 236 14.48 35.65 12.08
CA LEU A 236 13.34 34.76 11.89
C LEU A 236 13.76 33.43 11.24
N TYR A 237 14.72 33.49 10.33
CA TYR A 237 15.13 32.35 9.50
C TYR A 237 16.48 31.75 9.91
N GLN A 238 17.07 32.22 10.99
CA GLN A 238 18.32 31.66 11.52
C GLN A 238 18.17 30.14 11.75
N ASP A 239 19.16 29.37 11.33
CA ASP A 239 19.15 27.90 11.40
C ASP A 239 18.03 27.21 10.57
N CYS A 240 17.22 27.94 9.81
CA CYS A 240 16.31 27.37 8.81
C CYS A 240 17.09 26.94 7.56
N TYR A 241 16.55 25.97 6.86
CA TYR A 241 17.10 25.51 5.59
C TYR A 241 16.38 26.14 4.40
N VAL A 242 17.14 26.46 3.38
CA VAL A 242 16.63 27.00 2.12
C VAL A 242 17.14 26.19 0.93
N ILE A 243 16.34 26.17 -0.13
CA ILE A 243 16.76 25.65 -1.42
C ILE A 243 16.70 26.79 -2.41
N TRP A 244 17.88 27.33 -2.74
CA TRP A 244 18.01 28.39 -3.73
C TRP A 244 18.72 27.89 -4.97
N THR A 245 18.35 28.47 -6.10
CA THR A 245 18.98 28.22 -7.39
C THR A 245 19.70 29.48 -7.86
N GLY A 246 20.83 29.31 -8.53
CA GLY A 246 21.61 30.45 -9.02
C GLY A 246 22.92 30.01 -9.66
N ARG A 247 23.86 30.95 -9.75
CA ARG A 247 25.25 30.71 -10.21
C ARG A 247 26.22 31.14 -9.12
N VAL A 248 27.36 30.48 -9.04
CA VAL A 248 28.40 30.87 -8.10
C VAL A 248 29.42 31.81 -8.74
N THR A 249 29.95 32.71 -7.92
CA THR A 249 31.06 33.58 -8.25
C THR A 249 32.02 33.66 -7.06
N ASN A 250 33.16 34.29 -7.21
CA ASN A 250 34.17 34.47 -6.17
C ASN A 250 34.56 33.15 -5.48
N VAL A 251 34.69 32.08 -6.26
CA VAL A 251 34.97 30.73 -5.77
C VAL A 251 36.40 30.68 -5.21
N ILE A 252 36.51 30.29 -3.94
CA ILE A 252 37.79 29.98 -3.27
C ILE A 252 37.63 28.57 -2.68
N SER A 253 38.39 27.61 -3.19
CA SER A 253 38.32 26.22 -2.76
C SER A 253 39.73 25.66 -2.51
N ASN A 254 39.81 24.82 -1.46
CA ASN A 254 40.97 23.99 -1.18
C ASN A 254 40.51 22.64 -0.61
N GLU A 255 41.45 21.77 -0.22
CA GLU A 255 41.12 20.43 0.33
C GLU A 255 40.18 20.44 1.56
N ASN A 256 40.05 21.55 2.31
CA ASN A 256 39.35 21.64 3.57
C ASN A 256 38.07 22.47 3.50
N PHE A 257 37.92 23.34 2.53
CA PHE A 257 36.74 24.20 2.45
C PHE A 257 36.45 24.67 1.01
N PHE A 258 35.21 25.03 0.80
CA PHE A 258 34.72 25.72 -0.38
C PHE A 258 33.96 26.97 0.07
N ASN A 259 34.36 28.14 -0.41
CA ASN A 259 33.65 29.39 -0.21
C ASN A 259 33.31 29.98 -1.56
N ALA A 260 32.12 30.53 -1.71
CA ALA A 260 31.68 31.21 -2.92
C ALA A 260 30.52 32.16 -2.60
N ASP A 261 30.19 33.04 -3.54
CA ASP A 261 28.97 33.83 -3.49
C ASP A 261 27.95 33.23 -4.47
N LEU A 262 26.77 32.86 -3.97
CA LEU A 262 25.63 32.43 -4.78
C LEU A 262 24.85 33.64 -5.27
N LEU A 263 24.77 33.84 -6.55
CA LEU A 263 23.90 34.81 -7.21
C LEU A 263 22.49 34.19 -7.31
N VAL A 264 21.66 34.40 -6.29
CA VAL A 264 20.32 33.80 -6.20
C VAL A 264 19.41 34.34 -7.29
N GLY A 265 18.68 33.45 -7.97
CA GLY A 265 17.76 33.80 -9.05
C GLY A 265 18.45 34.09 -10.40
N TYR A 266 19.77 33.85 -10.52
CA TYR A 266 20.56 34.18 -11.71
C TYR A 266 20.81 32.98 -12.62
N GLU A 267 19.89 32.04 -12.71
CA GLU A 267 20.05 30.83 -13.54
C GLU A 267 20.13 31.15 -15.02
N ASP A 268 19.28 32.07 -15.50
CA ASP A 268 19.16 32.49 -16.89
C ASP A 268 19.99 33.75 -17.24
N MET A 269 20.82 34.23 -16.31
CA MET A 269 21.69 35.42 -16.44
C MET A 269 20.93 36.73 -16.69
N LYS A 270 19.66 36.82 -16.30
CA LYS A 270 18.87 38.05 -16.53
C LYS A 270 18.66 38.88 -15.28
N LYS A 271 18.32 38.25 -14.15
CA LYS A 271 17.97 38.94 -12.92
C LYS A 271 18.57 38.29 -11.72
N ILE A 272 19.19 39.05 -10.85
CA ILE A 272 19.71 38.59 -9.55
C ILE A 272 18.69 39.02 -8.48
N GLU A 273 18.24 38.08 -7.66
CA GLU A 273 17.40 38.39 -6.49
C GLU A 273 18.24 38.86 -5.31
N GLY A 274 19.43 38.32 -5.19
CA GLY A 274 20.41 38.71 -4.19
C GLY A 274 21.69 37.86 -4.23
N ILE A 275 22.60 38.17 -3.32
CA ILE A 275 23.89 37.48 -3.18
C ILE A 275 23.95 36.84 -1.82
N ALA A 276 24.10 35.51 -1.78
CA ALA A 276 24.24 34.76 -0.53
C ALA A 276 25.65 34.14 -0.44
N PRO A 277 26.43 34.44 0.61
CA PRO A 277 27.71 33.78 0.82
C PRO A 277 27.47 32.30 1.14
N LEU A 278 28.23 31.41 0.48
CA LEU A 278 28.24 29.97 0.72
C LEU A 278 29.54 29.58 1.40
N GLN A 279 29.44 28.78 2.42
CA GLN A 279 30.58 28.15 3.08
C GLN A 279 30.31 26.66 3.28
N ILE A 280 31.23 25.82 2.82
CA ILE A 280 31.13 24.37 2.93
C ILE A 280 32.47 23.84 3.44
N SER A 281 32.45 23.00 4.49
CA SER A 281 33.62 22.42 5.14
C SER A 281 34.09 21.14 4.46
N SER A 282 34.20 21.16 3.13
CA SER A 282 34.72 20.06 2.30
C SER A 282 35.14 20.56 0.95
N GLU A 283 36.02 19.81 0.26
CA GLU A 283 36.34 20.07 -1.12
C GLU A 283 35.13 19.78 -2.02
N ILE A 284 34.75 20.79 -2.80
CA ILE A 284 33.71 20.65 -3.83
C ILE A 284 34.20 21.30 -5.12
N SER A 285 34.05 20.59 -6.23
CA SER A 285 34.31 21.12 -7.57
C SER A 285 32.98 21.56 -8.19
N VAL A 286 32.83 22.83 -8.43
CA VAL A 286 31.64 23.45 -9.05
C VAL A 286 32.04 24.14 -10.34
N ASN A 287 31.24 23.99 -11.40
CA ASN A 287 31.39 24.77 -12.62
C ASN A 287 30.61 26.11 -12.51
N PRO A 288 31.29 27.27 -12.41
CA PRO A 288 30.62 28.56 -12.26
C PRO A 288 29.77 28.97 -13.48
N GLU A 289 30.00 28.38 -14.62
CA GLU A 289 29.23 28.67 -15.84
C GLU A 289 27.86 27.98 -15.89
N LYS A 290 27.63 27.02 -15.00
CA LYS A 290 26.35 26.29 -14.93
C LYS A 290 25.52 26.73 -13.73
N PRO A 291 24.20 26.85 -13.87
CA PRO A 291 23.35 27.07 -12.72
C PRO A 291 23.38 25.85 -11.80
N LEU A 292 23.28 26.09 -10.51
CA LEU A 292 23.22 25.03 -9.51
C LEU A 292 22.10 25.31 -8.49
N LYS A 293 21.62 24.26 -7.86
CA LYS A 293 20.64 24.28 -6.80
C LYS A 293 21.32 23.94 -5.50
N VAL A 294 21.16 24.77 -4.49
CA VAL A 294 21.85 24.66 -3.21
C VAL A 294 20.81 24.43 -2.11
N LEU A 295 21.00 23.37 -1.32
CA LEU A 295 20.35 23.22 -0.01
C LEU A 295 21.33 23.73 1.04
N ALA A 296 20.97 24.81 1.72
CA ALA A 296 21.84 25.46 2.69
C ALA A 296 21.07 25.82 3.98
N LYS A 297 21.82 25.89 5.08
CA LYS A 297 21.37 26.42 6.36
C LYS A 297 21.69 27.90 6.45
N ILE A 298 20.74 28.71 6.91
CA ILE A 298 20.89 30.17 7.09
C ILE A 298 21.73 30.47 8.32
#